data_67635c35776add136bab6cc9e55e4553
#
_entry.id   67635c35776add136bab6cc9e55e4553
#
_cell.length_a   1.000
_cell.length_b   1.000
_cell.length_c   1.000
_cell.angle_alpha   90.00
_cell.angle_beta   90.00
_cell.angle_gamma   90.00
#
_symmetry.space_group_name_H-M   'P 1'
#
loop_
_entity.id
_entity.type
_entity.pdbx_description
1 polymer ?
#
loop_
_entity_poly.entity_id
_entity_poly.type
_entity_poly.pdbx_seq_one_letter_code
_entity_poly.pdbx_strand_id
1 'polypeptide(L)'
;PVDDAELEGLARVYDALRPQGFAGALRAVVQAILESPYFLHLIQLGDGDGRLSDHEIANRLSYAFCERPPDAALLADVSRLGDASVRGEHARRLLSECGRETVATFFREWLGLEGLEAWSADPARFPEFSAAVPERALEQADAYFEGLVFDREANMADLYSSEVAADGLPPEVYEGQRFQGILELPALAMARSKPYGTAPVLRGVFVLERLLCAEIEPPPPGIDTDIAPPDESATTRERWTAHSENPACSSCHRHIDPIGFALEDRDALGRHRVEEYGRPIDATGGVPLLGIEDGSLVGTRALSERLAVAPEAGRCFARHWLRFSLGRLEHEGDADAVEELARRAGETSLMDAMVAIAEHDTFTRRRR
;
A
#
# COMPACT_ATOMS: atom_id res chain seq x y z
N PRO A 1 -5.12 30.78 6.45
CA PRO A 1 -4.59 32.13 6.65
C PRO A 1 -4.19 32.28 8.12
N VAL A 2 -3.09 33.04 8.37
CA VAL A 2 -2.70 33.43 9.72
C VAL A 2 -3.78 34.36 10.24
N ASP A 3 -4.34 34.08 11.41
CA ASP A 3 -5.31 34.99 12.03
C ASP A 3 -4.64 36.08 12.88
N ASP A 4 -5.43 37.07 13.29
CA ASP A 4 -4.90 38.20 14.06
C ASP A 4 -4.34 37.78 15.42
N ALA A 5 -4.91 36.75 16.06
CA ALA A 5 -4.44 36.27 17.36
C ALA A 5 -3.09 35.53 17.25
N GLU A 6 -2.90 34.79 16.17
CA GLU A 6 -1.62 34.13 15.86
C GLU A 6 -0.55 35.16 15.52
N LEU A 7 -0.89 36.17 14.70
CA LEU A 7 0.02 37.29 14.37
C LEU A 7 0.45 38.08 15.61
N GLU A 8 -0.49 38.37 16.52
CA GLU A 8 -0.19 39.01 17.81
C GLU A 8 0.70 38.13 18.69
N GLY A 9 0.49 36.80 18.65
CA GLY A 9 1.34 35.81 19.35
C GLY A 9 2.78 35.88 18.88
N LEU A 10 3.00 35.85 17.58
CA LEU A 10 4.33 35.95 16.97
C LEU A 10 4.99 37.34 17.21
N ALA A 11 4.20 38.41 17.17
CA ALA A 11 4.67 39.78 17.49
C ALA A 11 5.17 39.84 18.95
N ARG A 12 4.44 39.27 19.92
CA ARG A 12 4.89 39.18 21.32
C ARG A 12 6.22 38.46 21.46
N VAL A 13 6.44 37.35 20.76
CA VAL A 13 7.72 36.63 20.76
C VAL A 13 8.85 37.50 20.24
N TYR A 14 8.59 38.20 19.10
CA TYR A 14 9.57 39.13 18.53
C TYR A 14 9.94 40.25 19.49
N ASP A 15 8.94 40.96 20.06
CA ASP A 15 9.15 42.11 20.94
C ASP A 15 9.87 41.75 22.22
N ALA A 16 9.59 40.56 22.78
CA ALA A 16 10.28 40.07 23.99
C ALA A 16 11.80 39.83 23.76
N LEU A 17 12.20 39.46 22.55
CA LEU A 17 13.60 39.17 22.23
C LEU A 17 14.30 40.25 21.42
N ARG A 18 13.57 41.29 20.95
CA ARG A 18 14.12 42.42 20.23
C ARG A 18 15.28 43.12 20.96
N PRO A 19 15.31 43.29 22.31
CA PRO A 19 16.44 43.88 23.03
C PRO A 19 17.75 43.08 22.86
N GLN A 20 17.68 41.79 22.51
CA GLN A 20 18.84 40.93 22.28
C GLN A 20 19.36 41.01 20.82
N GLY A 21 18.70 41.83 19.97
CA GLY A 21 19.05 42.05 18.56
C GLY A 21 18.07 41.44 17.58
N PHE A 22 18.00 42.07 16.39
CA PHE A 22 17.06 41.67 15.30
C PHE A 22 17.16 40.21 14.90
N ALA A 23 18.38 39.73 14.68
CA ALA A 23 18.60 38.35 14.23
C ALA A 23 18.15 37.29 15.26
N GLY A 24 18.33 37.57 16.56
CA GLY A 24 17.88 36.73 17.66
C GLY A 24 16.36 36.66 17.76
N ALA A 25 15.72 37.84 17.70
CA ALA A 25 14.26 37.95 17.73
C ALA A 25 13.60 37.23 16.53
N LEU A 26 14.14 37.44 15.33
CA LEU A 26 13.62 36.81 14.11
C LEU A 26 13.79 35.27 14.16
N ARG A 27 14.93 34.77 14.65
CA ARG A 27 15.15 33.35 14.84
C ARG A 27 14.11 32.72 15.76
N ALA A 28 13.78 33.36 16.86
CA ALA A 28 12.76 32.87 17.78
C ALA A 28 11.35 32.86 17.17
N VAL A 29 11.01 33.84 16.34
CA VAL A 29 9.73 33.82 15.59
C VAL A 29 9.71 32.63 14.60
N VAL A 30 10.78 32.42 13.84
CA VAL A 30 10.87 31.26 12.92
C VAL A 30 10.76 29.96 13.69
N GLN A 31 11.45 29.84 14.83
CA GLN A 31 11.35 28.67 15.68
C GLN A 31 9.92 28.44 16.18
N ALA A 32 9.23 29.49 16.66
CA ALA A 32 7.85 29.39 17.11
C ALA A 32 6.90 28.93 15.99
N ILE A 33 7.11 29.39 14.75
CA ILE A 33 6.36 28.90 13.59
C ILE A 33 6.64 27.41 13.33
N LEU A 34 7.90 27.00 13.31
CA LEU A 34 8.30 25.61 13.03
C LEU A 34 7.85 24.62 14.12
N GLU A 35 7.69 25.09 15.36
CA GLU A 35 7.19 24.30 16.50
C GLU A 35 5.65 24.37 16.63
N SER A 36 4.98 25.19 15.84
CA SER A 36 3.53 25.32 15.88
C SER A 36 2.83 24.04 15.44
N PRO A 37 1.77 23.59 16.13
CA PRO A 37 0.92 22.50 15.66
C PRO A 37 0.37 22.73 14.24
N TYR A 38 0.12 23.97 13.84
CA TYR A 38 -0.34 24.32 12.49
C TYR A 38 0.72 24.11 11.41
N PHE A 39 1.99 24.11 11.78
CA PHE A 39 3.09 23.75 10.88
C PHE A 39 3.38 22.25 10.86
N LEU A 40 3.31 21.61 12.03
CA LEU A 40 3.70 20.21 12.20
C LEU A 40 2.60 19.20 11.79
N HIS A 41 1.33 19.62 11.78
CA HIS A 41 0.19 18.74 11.55
C HIS A 41 -0.79 19.31 10.53
N LEU A 42 -1.37 18.43 9.73
CA LEU A 42 -2.52 18.77 8.89
C LEU A 42 -3.76 18.88 9.79
N ILE A 43 -4.06 20.10 10.26
CA ILE A 43 -5.17 20.35 11.16
C ILE A 43 -6.47 20.43 10.36
N GLN A 44 -7.47 19.63 10.78
CA GLN A 44 -8.80 19.57 10.20
C GLN A 44 -9.83 19.62 11.33
N LEU A 45 -10.25 20.83 11.70
CA LEU A 45 -11.18 21.03 12.81
C LEU A 45 -12.63 20.88 12.34
N GLY A 46 -12.94 21.41 11.17
CA GLY A 46 -14.31 21.50 10.65
C GLY A 46 -15.19 22.43 11.50
N ASP A 47 -16.43 22.58 11.09
CA ASP A 47 -17.48 23.25 11.85
C ASP A 47 -18.15 22.33 12.89
N GLY A 48 -19.22 22.81 13.56
CA GLY A 48 -19.97 22.04 14.55
C GLY A 48 -20.57 20.74 14.03
N ASP A 49 -20.82 20.65 12.72
CA ASP A 49 -21.36 19.48 12.03
C ASP A 49 -20.25 18.63 11.38
N GLY A 50 -18.98 18.98 11.63
CA GLY A 50 -17.80 18.29 11.11
C GLY A 50 -17.51 18.59 9.64
N ARG A 51 -18.13 19.58 9.03
CA ARG A 51 -17.82 20.03 7.66
C ARG A 51 -16.55 20.85 7.67
N LEU A 52 -15.61 20.47 6.80
CA LEU A 52 -14.35 21.20 6.64
C LEU A 52 -14.58 22.55 5.98
N SER A 53 -13.80 23.55 6.39
CA SER A 53 -13.71 24.82 5.68
C SER A 53 -13.05 24.63 4.30
N ASP A 54 -13.27 25.59 3.41
CA ASP A 54 -12.72 25.55 2.05
C ASP A 54 -11.17 25.43 2.05
N HIS A 55 -10.49 26.08 3.00
CA HIS A 55 -9.04 25.97 3.16
C HIS A 55 -8.60 24.61 3.71
N GLU A 56 -9.36 24.00 4.61
CA GLU A 56 -9.08 22.63 5.07
C GLU A 56 -9.27 21.62 3.95
N ILE A 57 -10.28 21.82 3.07
CA ILE A 57 -10.48 21.01 1.87
C ILE A 57 -9.31 21.19 0.90
N ALA A 58 -8.84 22.42 0.66
CA ALA A 58 -7.67 22.69 -0.18
C ALA A 58 -6.42 21.97 0.35
N ASN A 59 -6.15 22.07 1.65
CA ASN A 59 -5.04 21.36 2.28
C ASN A 59 -5.19 19.86 2.10
N ARG A 60 -6.37 19.29 2.40
CA ARG A 60 -6.63 17.85 2.23
C ARG A 60 -6.39 17.39 0.79
N LEU A 61 -6.90 18.11 -0.22
CA LEU A 61 -6.65 17.83 -1.63
C LEU A 61 -5.16 17.81 -1.96
N SER A 62 -4.45 18.84 -1.58
CA SER A 62 -3.04 18.96 -1.95
C SER A 62 -2.19 17.87 -1.30
N TYR A 63 -2.40 17.59 -0.02
CA TYR A 63 -1.63 16.54 0.67
C TYR A 63 -2.04 15.13 0.25
N ALA A 64 -3.33 14.87 -0.02
CA ALA A 64 -3.78 13.55 -0.45
C ALA A 64 -3.29 13.13 -1.85
N PHE A 65 -3.08 14.10 -2.75
CA PHE A 65 -2.74 13.82 -4.14
C PHE A 65 -1.32 14.23 -4.55
N CYS A 66 -0.61 15.01 -3.71
CA CYS A 66 0.66 15.62 -4.08
C CYS A 66 1.65 15.73 -2.90
N GLU A 67 1.24 15.39 -1.67
CA GLU A 67 2.04 15.47 -0.44
C GLU A 67 2.72 16.84 -0.20
N ARG A 68 2.10 17.93 -0.69
CA ARG A 68 2.62 19.29 -0.65
C ARG A 68 1.54 20.28 -0.22
N PRO A 69 1.93 21.48 0.26
CA PRO A 69 0.97 22.56 0.49
C PRO A 69 0.22 22.96 -0.78
N PRO A 70 -1.02 23.49 -0.66
CA PRO A 70 -1.81 23.97 -1.79
C PRO A 70 -1.06 24.97 -2.68
N ASP A 71 -1.11 24.74 -3.98
CA ASP A 71 -0.56 25.65 -4.98
C ASP A 71 -1.47 26.86 -5.25
N ALA A 72 -0.95 27.81 -6.02
CA ALA A 72 -1.68 29.05 -6.33
C ALA A 72 -2.99 28.78 -7.11
N ALA A 73 -3.02 27.77 -7.97
CA ALA A 73 -4.21 27.42 -8.75
C ALA A 73 -5.32 26.85 -7.86
N LEU A 74 -4.98 25.98 -6.91
CA LEU A 74 -5.92 25.42 -5.94
C LEU A 74 -6.45 26.50 -5.00
N LEU A 75 -5.58 27.42 -4.54
CA LEU A 75 -5.97 28.54 -3.67
C LEU A 75 -6.84 29.58 -4.39
N ALA A 76 -6.68 29.76 -5.70
CA ALA A 76 -7.54 30.65 -6.49
C ALA A 76 -9.00 30.15 -6.56
N ASP A 77 -9.19 28.82 -6.55
CA ASP A 77 -10.50 28.19 -6.58
C ASP A 77 -11.04 27.77 -5.20
N VAL A 78 -10.39 28.18 -4.11
CA VAL A 78 -10.68 27.72 -2.75
C VAL A 78 -12.17 27.84 -2.38
N SER A 79 -12.83 28.96 -2.73
CA SER A 79 -14.25 29.18 -2.43
C SER A 79 -15.22 28.29 -3.25
N ARG A 80 -14.71 27.57 -4.26
CA ARG A 80 -15.47 26.65 -5.11
C ARG A 80 -15.31 25.18 -4.72
N LEU A 81 -14.44 24.88 -3.76
CA LEU A 81 -14.14 23.50 -3.35
C LEU A 81 -15.31 22.79 -2.63
N GLY A 82 -16.40 23.51 -2.34
CA GLY A 82 -17.68 22.90 -1.98
C GLY A 82 -18.30 22.06 -3.09
N ASP A 83 -17.97 22.35 -4.37
CA ASP A 83 -18.45 21.62 -5.54
C ASP A 83 -17.58 20.36 -5.78
N ALA A 84 -18.23 19.21 -5.94
CA ALA A 84 -17.59 17.92 -6.15
C ALA A 84 -16.78 17.87 -7.46
N SER A 85 -17.30 18.47 -8.54
CA SER A 85 -16.61 18.48 -9.85
C SER A 85 -15.33 19.30 -9.80
N VAL A 86 -15.34 20.46 -9.11
CA VAL A 86 -14.15 21.29 -8.92
C VAL A 86 -13.07 20.56 -8.13
N ARG A 87 -13.49 19.82 -7.08
CA ARG A 87 -12.54 18.98 -6.31
C ARG A 87 -11.95 17.86 -7.18
N GLY A 88 -12.78 17.19 -7.98
CA GLY A 88 -12.34 16.14 -8.90
C GLY A 88 -11.34 16.66 -9.95
N GLU A 89 -11.61 17.85 -10.54
CA GLU A 89 -10.71 18.50 -11.50
C GLU A 89 -9.33 18.79 -10.86
N HIS A 90 -9.32 19.36 -9.65
CA HIS A 90 -8.07 19.63 -8.94
C HIS A 90 -7.36 18.36 -8.50
N ALA A 91 -8.08 17.34 -8.00
CA ALA A 91 -7.50 16.06 -7.64
C ALA A 91 -6.79 15.41 -8.83
N ARG A 92 -7.44 15.38 -10.00
CA ARG A 92 -6.86 14.84 -11.24
C ARG A 92 -5.63 15.63 -11.67
N ARG A 93 -5.71 16.96 -11.65
CA ARG A 93 -4.59 17.83 -12.00
C ARG A 93 -3.40 17.58 -11.06
N LEU A 94 -3.61 17.61 -9.75
CA LEU A 94 -2.56 17.38 -8.76
C LEU A 94 -1.92 16.00 -8.92
N LEU A 95 -2.75 14.96 -9.05
CA LEU A 95 -2.24 13.60 -9.26
C LEU A 95 -1.40 13.51 -10.54
N SER A 96 -1.83 14.16 -11.63
CA SER A 96 -1.10 14.14 -12.91
C SER A 96 0.20 14.95 -12.89
N GLU A 97 0.24 16.09 -12.18
CA GLU A 97 1.39 17.00 -12.17
C GLU A 97 2.47 16.61 -11.17
N CYS A 98 2.09 16.06 -10.01
CA CYS A 98 3.00 15.78 -8.90
C CYS A 98 2.71 14.49 -8.12
N GLY A 99 1.70 13.70 -8.50
CA GLY A 99 1.24 12.54 -7.73
C GLY A 99 2.04 11.24 -7.92
N ARG A 100 3.10 11.20 -8.73
CA ARG A 100 3.86 9.95 -8.95
C ARG A 100 4.42 9.40 -7.64
N GLU A 101 5.07 10.26 -6.86
CA GLU A 101 5.60 9.88 -5.54
C GLU A 101 4.48 9.46 -4.58
N THR A 102 3.35 10.15 -4.57
CA THR A 102 2.18 9.81 -3.77
C THR A 102 1.62 8.43 -4.13
N VAL A 103 1.56 8.09 -5.42
CA VAL A 103 1.13 6.76 -5.89
C VAL A 103 2.12 5.69 -5.43
N ALA A 104 3.42 5.91 -5.60
CA ALA A 104 4.45 4.98 -5.14
C ALA A 104 4.35 4.76 -3.61
N THR A 105 4.24 5.86 -2.82
CA THR A 105 4.06 5.79 -1.37
C THR A 105 2.81 4.99 -1.00
N PHE A 106 1.66 5.29 -1.62
CA PHE A 106 0.42 4.55 -1.38
C PHE A 106 0.56 3.04 -1.61
N PHE A 107 1.12 2.64 -2.75
CA PHE A 107 1.28 1.21 -3.04
C PHE A 107 2.29 0.54 -2.12
N ARG A 108 3.38 1.21 -1.76
CA ARG A 108 4.36 0.70 -0.79
C ARG A 108 3.73 0.48 0.59
N GLU A 109 2.96 1.43 1.10
CA GLU A 109 2.24 1.32 2.38
C GLU A 109 1.16 0.23 2.32
N TRP A 110 0.31 0.25 1.28
CA TRP A 110 -0.74 -0.75 1.13
C TRP A 110 -0.19 -2.16 1.08
N LEU A 111 0.85 -2.39 0.29
CA LEU A 111 1.45 -3.71 0.09
C LEU A 111 2.51 -4.06 1.15
N GLY A 112 2.84 -3.14 2.06
CA GLY A 112 3.82 -3.32 3.13
C GLY A 112 5.20 -3.62 2.58
N LEU A 113 5.67 -2.78 1.66
CA LEU A 113 7.01 -2.85 1.05
C LEU A 113 8.00 -1.90 1.72
N GLU A 114 7.56 -1.14 2.71
CA GLU A 114 8.42 -0.21 3.45
C GLU A 114 9.55 -0.96 4.18
N GLY A 115 10.74 -0.41 4.08
CA GLY A 115 11.94 -1.00 4.70
C GLY A 115 12.47 -2.25 4.01
N LEU A 116 11.98 -2.59 2.80
CA LEU A 116 12.46 -3.73 2.03
C LEU A 116 13.95 -3.60 1.68
N GLU A 117 14.49 -2.40 1.59
CA GLU A 117 15.92 -2.13 1.34
C GLU A 117 16.83 -2.81 2.37
N ALA A 118 16.32 -3.03 3.58
CA ALA A 118 17.05 -3.72 4.65
C ALA A 118 16.93 -5.26 4.58
N TRP A 119 16.10 -5.79 3.65
CA TRP A 119 15.94 -7.23 3.53
C TRP A 119 17.21 -7.89 2.99
N SER A 120 17.52 -9.07 3.50
CA SER A 120 18.72 -9.80 3.10
C SER A 120 18.43 -11.29 2.94
N ALA A 121 19.11 -11.93 1.99
CA ALA A 121 19.05 -13.38 1.81
C ALA A 121 20.25 -14.08 2.48
N ASP A 122 20.05 -15.36 2.82
CA ASP A 122 21.13 -16.24 3.24
C ASP A 122 22.06 -16.53 2.03
N PRO A 123 23.35 -16.11 2.08
CA PRO A 123 24.25 -16.27 0.95
C PRO A 123 24.60 -17.73 0.63
N ALA A 124 24.35 -18.65 1.54
CA ALA A 124 24.51 -20.07 1.27
C ALA A 124 23.39 -20.62 0.37
N ARG A 125 22.21 -19.97 0.40
CA ARG A 125 21.05 -20.39 -0.40
C ARG A 125 20.83 -19.54 -1.64
N PHE A 126 21.23 -18.29 -1.58
CA PHE A 126 21.10 -17.31 -2.67
C PHE A 126 22.46 -16.63 -2.92
N PRO A 127 23.45 -17.37 -3.44
CA PRO A 127 24.81 -16.85 -3.65
C PRO A 127 24.88 -15.70 -4.65
N GLU A 128 23.86 -15.56 -5.52
CA GLU A 128 23.72 -14.47 -6.49
C GLU A 128 23.11 -13.20 -5.91
N PHE A 129 22.60 -13.26 -4.67
CA PHE A 129 21.97 -12.10 -4.01
C PHE A 129 23.01 -11.03 -3.68
N SER A 130 22.63 -9.77 -3.91
CA SER A 130 23.38 -8.60 -3.48
C SER A 130 22.45 -7.56 -2.82
N ALA A 131 23.00 -6.62 -2.07
CA ALA A 131 22.24 -5.55 -1.44
C ALA A 131 21.48 -4.64 -2.44
N ALA A 132 21.85 -4.66 -3.72
CA ALA A 132 21.14 -3.94 -4.77
C ALA A 132 19.81 -4.61 -5.18
N VAL A 133 19.63 -5.90 -4.90
CA VAL A 133 18.44 -6.65 -5.33
C VAL A 133 17.15 -6.07 -4.76
N PRO A 134 17.00 -5.81 -3.44
CA PRO A 134 15.78 -5.24 -2.89
C PRO A 134 15.50 -3.82 -3.40
N GLU A 135 16.53 -2.98 -3.54
CA GLU A 135 16.42 -1.62 -4.07
C GLU A 135 15.86 -1.62 -5.50
N ARG A 136 16.47 -2.43 -6.39
CA ARG A 136 16.02 -2.57 -7.78
C ARG A 136 14.62 -3.17 -7.90
N ALA A 137 14.27 -4.09 -7.02
CA ALA A 137 12.92 -4.66 -6.98
C ALA A 137 11.87 -3.63 -6.54
N LEU A 138 12.20 -2.71 -5.63
CA LEU A 138 11.32 -1.59 -5.26
C LEU A 138 11.17 -0.60 -6.41
N GLU A 139 12.26 -0.21 -7.07
CA GLU A 139 12.21 0.66 -8.25
C GLU A 139 11.33 0.07 -9.37
N GLN A 140 11.44 -1.25 -9.60
CA GLN A 140 10.58 -1.96 -10.55
C GLN A 140 9.10 -1.91 -10.13
N ALA A 141 8.81 -2.14 -8.84
CA ALA A 141 7.44 -2.10 -8.33
C ALA A 141 6.84 -0.70 -8.48
N ASP A 142 7.58 0.35 -8.13
CA ASP A 142 7.12 1.74 -8.32
C ASP A 142 6.84 2.06 -9.78
N ALA A 143 7.76 1.71 -10.68
CA ALA A 143 7.56 1.91 -12.12
C ALA A 143 6.35 1.15 -12.66
N TYR A 144 6.07 -0.04 -12.11
CA TYR A 144 4.86 -0.81 -12.45
C TYR A 144 3.59 -0.07 -12.03
N PHE A 145 3.50 0.39 -10.78
CA PHE A 145 2.32 1.10 -10.27
C PHE A 145 2.12 2.45 -10.94
N GLU A 146 3.18 3.21 -11.14
CA GLU A 146 3.13 4.46 -11.89
C GLU A 146 2.65 4.22 -13.32
N GLY A 147 3.18 3.22 -14.00
CA GLY A 147 2.76 2.85 -15.36
C GLY A 147 1.29 2.47 -15.44
N LEU A 148 0.72 1.78 -14.44
CA LEU A 148 -0.70 1.45 -14.40
C LEU A 148 -1.57 2.70 -14.23
N VAL A 149 -1.19 3.61 -13.33
CA VAL A 149 -2.01 4.78 -12.99
C VAL A 149 -1.90 5.88 -14.05
N PHE A 150 -0.70 6.14 -14.57
CA PHE A 150 -0.45 7.34 -15.41
C PHE A 150 -0.33 7.06 -16.91
N ASP A 151 0.14 5.87 -17.29
CA ASP A 151 0.54 5.64 -18.69
C ASP A 151 -0.36 4.66 -19.45
N ARG A 152 -1.13 3.82 -18.75
CA ARG A 152 -1.89 2.70 -19.36
C ARG A 152 -3.40 2.81 -19.22
N GLU A 153 -3.93 3.80 -18.50
CA GLU A 153 -5.36 3.86 -18.13
C GLU A 153 -5.88 2.52 -17.55
N ALA A 154 -5.03 1.83 -16.79
CA ALA A 154 -5.29 0.49 -16.28
C ALA A 154 -6.40 0.48 -15.22
N ASN A 155 -7.19 -0.57 -15.21
CA ASN A 155 -8.21 -0.82 -14.19
C ASN A 155 -7.72 -1.81 -13.11
N MET A 156 -8.59 -2.18 -12.18
CA MET A 156 -8.25 -3.08 -11.08
C MET A 156 -7.82 -4.48 -11.53
N ALA A 157 -8.36 -5.01 -12.65
CA ALA A 157 -7.94 -6.31 -13.17
C ALA A 157 -6.51 -6.25 -13.73
N ASP A 158 -6.13 -5.12 -14.34
CA ASP A 158 -4.80 -4.91 -14.87
C ASP A 158 -3.71 -4.93 -13.79
N LEU A 159 -4.04 -4.54 -12.55
CA LEU A 159 -3.15 -4.64 -11.40
C LEU A 159 -2.66 -6.09 -11.17
N TYR A 160 -3.48 -7.08 -11.49
CA TYR A 160 -3.17 -8.50 -11.32
C TYR A 160 -2.70 -9.19 -12.61
N SER A 161 -2.87 -8.56 -13.78
CA SER A 161 -2.69 -9.22 -15.08
C SER A 161 -1.73 -8.54 -16.04
N SER A 162 -1.36 -7.27 -15.81
CA SER A 162 -0.44 -6.57 -16.69
C SER A 162 0.98 -7.13 -16.62
N GLU A 163 1.67 -7.11 -17.76
CA GLU A 163 3.09 -7.45 -17.82
C GLU A 163 3.92 -6.46 -17.00
N VAL A 164 4.85 -6.99 -16.22
CA VAL A 164 5.81 -6.23 -15.42
C VAL A 164 7.15 -6.27 -16.13
N ALA A 165 7.70 -5.11 -16.47
CA ALA A 165 9.01 -5.01 -17.07
C ALA A 165 10.10 -5.53 -16.10
N ALA A 166 11.06 -6.29 -16.62
CA ALA A 166 12.22 -6.77 -15.85
C ALA A 166 13.41 -5.80 -15.95
N ASP A 167 13.24 -4.68 -16.64
CA ASP A 167 14.27 -3.69 -16.85
C ASP A 167 14.78 -3.10 -15.52
N GLY A 168 16.08 -3.02 -15.39
CA GLY A 168 16.73 -2.53 -14.16
C GLY A 168 16.92 -3.56 -13.06
N LEU A 169 16.30 -4.73 -13.12
CA LEU A 169 16.59 -5.83 -12.20
C LEU A 169 17.97 -6.43 -12.47
N PRO A 170 18.72 -6.84 -11.43
CA PRO A 170 20.02 -7.48 -11.59
C PRO A 170 19.94 -8.74 -12.47
N PRO A 171 20.63 -8.79 -13.63
CA PRO A 171 20.54 -9.90 -14.55
C PRO A 171 21.09 -11.22 -13.97
N GLU A 172 22.07 -11.15 -13.08
CA GLU A 172 22.61 -12.31 -12.37
C GLU A 172 21.57 -13.05 -11.52
N VAL A 173 20.45 -12.38 -11.18
CA VAL A 173 19.35 -12.95 -10.40
C VAL A 173 18.15 -13.25 -11.29
N TYR A 174 17.84 -12.37 -12.27
CA TYR A 174 16.56 -12.36 -12.97
C TYR A 174 16.62 -12.58 -14.47
N GLU A 175 17.80 -12.98 -15.02
CA GLU A 175 17.91 -13.28 -16.45
C GLU A 175 16.87 -14.31 -16.91
N GLY A 176 16.11 -13.99 -17.96
CA GLY A 176 15.06 -14.85 -18.49
C GLY A 176 13.77 -14.93 -17.68
N GLN A 177 13.71 -14.29 -16.52
CA GLN A 177 12.46 -14.22 -15.73
C GLN A 177 11.44 -13.29 -16.38
N ARG A 178 10.15 -13.64 -16.21
CA ARG A 178 9.01 -12.84 -16.63
C ARG A 178 8.06 -12.69 -15.46
N PHE A 179 7.43 -11.52 -15.35
CA PHE A 179 6.53 -11.18 -14.27
C PHE A 179 5.22 -10.63 -14.80
N GLN A 180 4.13 -10.95 -14.10
CA GLN A 180 2.79 -10.51 -14.45
C GLN A 180 1.98 -10.21 -13.19
N GLY A 181 1.44 -8.99 -13.10
CA GLY A 181 0.65 -8.56 -11.95
C GLY A 181 1.44 -8.45 -10.65
N ILE A 182 0.77 -7.94 -9.63
CA ILE A 182 1.42 -7.64 -8.34
C ILE A 182 1.96 -8.87 -7.61
N LEU A 183 1.32 -10.03 -7.74
CA LEU A 183 1.75 -11.24 -7.02
C LEU A 183 3.06 -11.83 -7.53
N GLU A 184 3.49 -11.46 -8.73
CA GLU A 184 4.78 -11.89 -9.30
C GLU A 184 5.90 -10.87 -9.09
N LEU A 185 5.64 -9.71 -8.45
CA LEU A 185 6.67 -8.71 -8.16
C LEU A 185 7.74 -9.26 -7.21
N PRO A 186 9.05 -9.19 -7.58
CA PRO A 186 10.15 -9.57 -6.70
C PRO A 186 10.12 -8.90 -5.33
N ALA A 187 9.77 -7.61 -5.29
CA ALA A 187 9.62 -6.85 -4.04
C ALA A 187 8.61 -7.50 -3.10
N LEU A 188 7.46 -7.94 -3.62
CA LEU A 188 6.42 -8.57 -2.83
C LEU A 188 6.85 -9.97 -2.33
N ALA A 189 7.50 -10.75 -3.20
CA ALA A 189 8.00 -12.06 -2.83
C ALA A 189 9.02 -11.98 -1.69
N MET A 190 9.99 -11.06 -1.77
CA MET A 190 10.98 -10.82 -0.70
C MET A 190 10.32 -10.36 0.59
N ALA A 191 9.42 -9.36 0.53
CA ALA A 191 8.72 -8.83 1.70
C ALA A 191 7.91 -9.90 2.46
N ARG A 192 7.56 -11.02 1.81
CA ARG A 192 6.78 -12.13 2.36
C ARG A 192 7.56 -13.44 2.39
N SER A 193 8.88 -13.34 2.56
CA SER A 193 9.80 -14.48 2.64
C SER A 193 10.76 -14.33 3.82
N LYS A 194 11.37 -15.43 4.21
CA LYS A 194 12.46 -15.45 5.18
C LYS A 194 13.80 -15.39 4.41
N PRO A 195 14.90 -14.98 5.06
CA PRO A 195 16.22 -14.96 4.42
C PRO A 195 16.64 -16.28 3.77
N TYR A 196 16.17 -17.39 4.30
CA TYR A 196 16.53 -18.74 3.88
C TYR A 196 15.49 -19.44 2.97
N GLY A 197 14.36 -18.81 2.63
CA GLY A 197 13.34 -19.41 1.78
C GLY A 197 11.97 -18.77 1.88
N THR A 198 11.01 -19.36 1.18
CA THR A 198 9.62 -18.88 1.16
C THR A 198 8.90 -19.08 2.50
N ALA A 199 7.85 -18.32 2.71
CA ALA A 199 7.00 -18.39 3.90
C ALA A 199 5.52 -18.40 3.49
N PRO A 200 4.93 -19.56 3.15
CA PRO A 200 3.56 -19.67 2.63
C PRO A 200 2.53 -18.98 3.53
N VAL A 201 2.63 -19.15 4.84
CA VAL A 201 1.72 -18.51 5.79
C VAL A 201 1.77 -16.99 5.68
N LEU A 202 2.95 -16.37 5.62
CA LEU A 202 3.07 -14.92 5.45
C LEU A 202 2.49 -14.45 4.11
N ARG A 203 2.66 -15.25 3.04
CA ARG A 203 2.08 -14.99 1.72
C ARG A 203 0.55 -15.10 1.74
N GLY A 204 0.01 -16.13 2.40
CA GLY A 204 -1.43 -16.32 2.54
C GLY A 204 -2.11 -15.23 3.37
N VAL A 205 -1.51 -14.89 4.53
CA VAL A 205 -1.97 -13.78 5.37
C VAL A 205 -1.94 -12.46 4.60
N PHE A 206 -0.89 -12.19 3.85
CA PHE A 206 -0.80 -11.00 3.01
C PHE A 206 -1.97 -10.88 2.03
N VAL A 207 -2.30 -11.95 1.30
CA VAL A 207 -3.43 -11.93 0.36
C VAL A 207 -4.74 -11.68 1.10
N LEU A 208 -4.97 -12.35 2.22
CA LEU A 208 -6.19 -12.17 3.01
C LEU A 208 -6.33 -10.76 3.58
N GLU A 209 -5.31 -10.27 4.28
CA GLU A 209 -5.41 -8.98 4.98
C GLU A 209 -5.23 -7.77 4.06
N ARG A 210 -4.27 -7.85 3.10
CA ARG A 210 -3.91 -6.69 2.28
C ARG A 210 -4.65 -6.62 0.95
N LEU A 211 -5.02 -7.77 0.36
CA LEU A 211 -5.68 -7.79 -0.94
C LEU A 211 -7.18 -8.08 -0.85
N LEU A 212 -7.64 -8.75 0.22
CA LEU A 212 -9.05 -9.07 0.43
C LEU A 212 -9.64 -8.38 1.67
N CYS A 213 -8.83 -7.65 2.45
CA CYS A 213 -9.22 -6.99 3.69
C CYS A 213 -9.99 -7.91 4.67
N ALA A 214 -9.61 -9.18 4.71
CA ALA A 214 -10.13 -10.13 5.68
C ALA A 214 -9.49 -9.90 7.06
N GLU A 215 -10.28 -10.00 8.10
CA GLU A 215 -9.79 -9.97 9.47
C GLU A 215 -9.29 -11.36 9.86
N ILE A 216 -8.00 -11.46 10.24
CA ILE A 216 -7.40 -12.68 10.76
C ILE A 216 -7.05 -12.45 12.21
N GLU A 217 -7.61 -13.29 13.09
CA GLU A 217 -7.25 -13.24 14.50
C GLU A 217 -5.76 -13.63 14.69
N PRO A 218 -5.02 -12.89 15.52
CA PRO A 218 -3.65 -13.26 15.84
C PRO A 218 -3.62 -14.62 16.56
N PRO A 219 -2.51 -15.38 16.43
CA PRO A 219 -2.37 -16.65 17.12
C PRO A 219 -2.52 -16.47 18.64
N PRO A 220 -3.16 -17.43 19.33
CA PRO A 220 -3.30 -17.36 20.79
C PRO A 220 -1.94 -17.21 21.50
N PRO A 221 -1.88 -16.49 22.63
CA PRO A 221 -0.65 -16.31 23.38
C PRO A 221 -0.02 -17.65 23.77
N GLY A 222 1.30 -17.77 23.61
CA GLY A 222 2.07 -18.94 24.02
C GLY A 222 2.15 -20.07 22.97
N ILE A 223 1.60 -19.88 21.79
CA ILE A 223 1.85 -20.78 20.66
C ILE A 223 3.18 -20.39 20.01
N ASP A 224 4.06 -21.37 19.85
CA ASP A 224 5.28 -21.21 19.05
C ASP A 224 4.90 -21.23 17.56
N THR A 225 5.11 -20.10 16.89
CA THR A 225 4.86 -19.91 15.46
C THR A 225 6.13 -20.04 14.63
N ASP A 226 7.29 -20.27 15.24
CA ASP A 226 8.54 -20.39 14.54
C ASP A 226 8.67 -21.78 13.89
N ILE A 227 8.95 -21.77 12.60
CA ILE A 227 9.31 -22.98 11.85
C ILE A 227 10.81 -22.99 11.64
N ALA A 228 11.44 -24.10 12.01
CA ALA A 228 12.87 -24.30 11.83
C ALA A 228 13.30 -24.02 10.38
N PRO A 229 14.52 -23.48 10.17
CA PRO A 229 15.09 -23.37 8.83
C PRO A 229 15.06 -24.72 8.09
N PRO A 230 14.95 -24.70 6.75
CA PRO A 230 14.87 -25.93 5.96
C PRO A 230 16.16 -26.75 6.08
N ASP A 231 16.01 -28.07 6.27
CA ASP A 231 17.08 -29.06 6.31
C ASP A 231 17.26 -29.84 4.98
N GLU A 232 16.51 -29.43 3.94
CA GLU A 232 16.51 -30.06 2.59
C GLU A 232 15.91 -31.47 2.53
N SER A 233 15.42 -32.00 3.64
CA SER A 233 14.78 -33.32 3.67
C SER A 233 13.35 -33.31 3.14
N ALA A 234 12.70 -32.13 3.16
CA ALA A 234 11.32 -31.92 2.73
C ALA A 234 11.15 -30.56 2.02
N THR A 235 10.19 -30.50 1.10
CA THR A 235 9.79 -29.21 0.48
C THR A 235 9.19 -28.27 1.50
N THR A 236 9.14 -26.98 1.18
CA THR A 236 8.48 -25.98 2.03
C THR A 236 7.03 -26.38 2.30
N ARG A 237 6.26 -26.80 1.29
CA ARG A 237 4.88 -27.28 1.46
C ARG A 237 4.77 -28.44 2.45
N GLU A 238 5.60 -29.48 2.31
CA GLU A 238 5.57 -30.66 3.20
C GLU A 238 5.81 -30.26 4.67
N ARG A 239 6.76 -29.37 4.93
CA ARG A 239 7.09 -28.90 6.28
C ARG A 239 5.96 -28.07 6.90
N TRP A 240 5.35 -27.18 6.11
CA TRP A 240 4.25 -26.33 6.59
C TRP A 240 2.96 -27.12 6.78
N THR A 241 2.65 -28.08 5.91
CA THR A 241 1.50 -28.99 6.08
C THR A 241 1.61 -29.77 7.39
N ALA A 242 2.79 -30.32 7.72
CA ALA A 242 3.01 -31.03 8.97
C ALA A 242 2.80 -30.13 10.22
N HIS A 243 3.13 -28.83 10.13
CA HIS A 243 2.83 -27.87 11.19
C HIS A 243 1.31 -27.59 11.32
N SER A 244 0.63 -27.43 10.20
CA SER A 244 -0.80 -27.06 10.14
C SER A 244 -1.74 -28.21 10.51
N GLU A 245 -1.27 -29.46 10.49
CA GLU A 245 -2.03 -30.63 10.95
C GLU A 245 -2.30 -30.63 12.46
N ASN A 246 -1.57 -29.79 13.24
CA ASN A 246 -1.87 -29.62 14.65
C ASN A 246 -3.28 -29.02 14.83
N PRO A 247 -4.19 -29.68 15.59
CA PRO A 247 -5.56 -29.22 15.77
C PRO A 247 -5.68 -27.77 16.34
N ALA A 248 -4.68 -27.30 17.11
CA ALA A 248 -4.64 -25.93 17.62
C ALA A 248 -4.39 -24.90 16.52
N CYS A 249 -3.76 -25.28 15.40
CA CYS A 249 -3.38 -24.42 14.30
C CYS A 249 -4.36 -24.49 13.12
N SER A 250 -4.95 -25.69 12.89
CA SER A 250 -5.72 -26.01 11.69
C SER A 250 -6.94 -25.11 11.45
N SER A 251 -7.54 -24.52 12.50
CA SER A 251 -8.72 -23.63 12.37
C SER A 251 -8.45 -22.39 11.54
N CYS A 252 -7.25 -21.79 11.66
CA CYS A 252 -6.82 -20.61 10.91
C CYS A 252 -6.10 -21.03 9.62
N HIS A 253 -5.19 -22.02 9.72
CA HIS A 253 -4.34 -22.44 8.60
C HIS A 253 -5.11 -22.98 7.40
N ARG A 254 -6.26 -23.63 7.60
CA ARG A 254 -7.14 -24.07 6.49
C ARG A 254 -7.59 -22.93 5.55
N HIS A 255 -7.56 -21.67 6.02
CA HIS A 255 -7.91 -20.51 5.22
C HIS A 255 -6.69 -19.78 4.64
N ILE A 256 -5.54 -19.94 5.28
CA ILE A 256 -4.28 -19.23 4.96
C ILE A 256 -3.44 -20.07 4.00
N ASP A 257 -3.18 -21.32 4.36
CA ASP A 257 -2.20 -22.18 3.70
C ASP A 257 -2.51 -22.45 2.22
N PRO A 258 -3.77 -22.73 1.81
CA PRO A 258 -4.08 -22.94 0.40
C PRO A 258 -3.70 -21.76 -0.49
N ILE A 259 -3.85 -20.53 0.03
CA ILE A 259 -3.46 -19.31 -0.69
C ILE A 259 -1.93 -19.23 -0.79
N GLY A 260 -1.25 -19.46 0.33
CA GLY A 260 0.21 -19.39 0.38
C GLY A 260 0.88 -20.44 -0.48
N PHE A 261 0.33 -21.65 -0.51
CA PHE A 261 0.86 -22.75 -1.34
C PHE A 261 0.69 -22.49 -2.83
N ALA A 262 -0.38 -21.80 -3.26
CA ALA A 262 -0.52 -21.38 -4.65
C ALA A 262 0.61 -20.41 -5.11
N LEU A 263 1.32 -19.78 -4.18
CA LEU A 263 2.43 -18.87 -4.46
C LEU A 263 3.83 -19.53 -4.39
N GLU A 264 3.91 -20.86 -4.20
CA GLU A 264 5.19 -21.57 -4.05
C GLU A 264 5.92 -21.83 -5.37
N ASP A 265 5.29 -21.60 -6.52
CA ASP A 265 5.97 -21.53 -7.81
C ASP A 265 6.90 -20.31 -7.96
N ARG A 266 6.95 -19.42 -6.94
CA ARG A 266 7.88 -18.33 -6.80
C ARG A 266 8.77 -18.51 -5.57
N ASP A 267 10.10 -18.41 -5.77
CA ASP A 267 11.04 -18.47 -4.65
C ASP A 267 11.04 -17.21 -3.77
N ALA A 268 11.98 -17.11 -2.81
CA ALA A 268 12.06 -15.97 -1.91
C ALA A 268 12.48 -14.66 -2.62
N LEU A 269 13.12 -14.74 -3.77
CA LEU A 269 13.48 -13.59 -4.61
C LEU A 269 12.42 -13.28 -5.69
N GLY A 270 11.32 -14.05 -5.76
CA GLY A 270 10.25 -13.88 -6.75
C GLY A 270 10.51 -14.58 -8.09
N ARG A 271 11.59 -15.36 -8.23
CA ARG A 271 11.88 -16.10 -9.45
C ARG A 271 10.94 -17.29 -9.58
N HIS A 272 10.51 -17.56 -10.80
CA HIS A 272 9.72 -18.77 -11.07
C HIS A 272 10.60 -20.01 -10.87
N ARG A 273 10.05 -21.02 -10.18
CA ARG A 273 10.71 -22.31 -9.92
C ARG A 273 9.71 -23.45 -10.08
N VAL A 274 10.23 -24.61 -10.48
CA VAL A 274 9.46 -25.86 -10.64
C VAL A 274 9.92 -26.96 -9.69
N GLU A 275 11.05 -26.75 -9.04
CA GLU A 275 11.67 -27.72 -8.12
C GLU A 275 12.21 -27.02 -6.86
N GLU A 276 12.18 -27.75 -5.75
CA GLU A 276 12.81 -27.40 -4.48
C GLU A 276 13.53 -28.63 -3.93
N TYR A 277 14.84 -28.53 -3.69
CA TYR A 277 15.70 -29.66 -3.24
C TYR A 277 15.60 -30.91 -4.13
N GLY A 278 15.52 -30.72 -5.46
CA GLY A 278 15.39 -31.79 -6.44
C GLY A 278 14.03 -32.50 -6.44
N ARG A 279 13.01 -31.92 -5.81
CA ARG A 279 11.63 -32.41 -5.79
C ARG A 279 10.73 -31.42 -6.54
N PRO A 280 9.73 -31.92 -7.31
CA PRO A 280 8.75 -31.07 -7.96
C PRO A 280 8.01 -30.22 -6.93
N ILE A 281 7.77 -28.94 -7.27
CA ILE A 281 6.93 -28.05 -6.47
C ILE A 281 5.47 -28.37 -6.72
N ASP A 282 4.72 -28.54 -5.64
CA ASP A 282 3.26 -28.57 -5.64
C ASP A 282 2.74 -27.17 -5.25
N ALA A 283 2.37 -26.38 -6.26
CA ALA A 283 1.77 -25.06 -6.11
C ALA A 283 0.22 -25.10 -6.24
N THR A 284 -0.40 -26.23 -5.94
CA THR A 284 -1.86 -26.30 -5.85
C THR A 284 -2.35 -25.54 -4.63
N GLY A 285 -3.52 -24.89 -4.74
CA GLY A 285 -4.09 -24.13 -3.66
C GLY A 285 -5.54 -23.71 -3.92
N GLY A 286 -6.00 -22.70 -3.18
CA GLY A 286 -7.36 -22.18 -3.27
C GLY A 286 -7.52 -20.88 -2.49
N VAL A 287 -8.72 -20.29 -2.53
CA VAL A 287 -9.10 -19.13 -1.75
C VAL A 287 -10.45 -19.41 -1.07
N PRO A 288 -10.47 -20.10 0.07
CA PRO A 288 -11.72 -20.50 0.72
C PRO A 288 -12.67 -19.34 1.01
N LEU A 289 -12.12 -18.15 1.32
CA LEU A 289 -12.91 -16.93 1.52
C LEU A 289 -13.75 -16.54 0.29
N LEU A 290 -13.26 -16.82 -0.92
CA LEU A 290 -13.95 -16.57 -2.18
C LEU A 290 -14.73 -17.81 -2.69
N GLY A 291 -14.88 -18.84 -1.86
CA GLY A 291 -15.53 -20.10 -2.25
C GLY A 291 -14.72 -20.94 -3.24
N ILE A 292 -13.41 -20.68 -3.37
CA ILE A 292 -12.49 -21.44 -4.22
C ILE A 292 -11.82 -22.51 -3.36
N GLU A 293 -12.18 -23.78 -3.60
CA GLU A 293 -11.69 -24.89 -2.81
C GLU A 293 -10.18 -25.09 -2.96
N ASP A 294 -9.54 -25.63 -1.92
CA ASP A 294 -8.14 -26.03 -1.97
C ASP A 294 -7.93 -27.09 -3.07
N GLY A 295 -6.80 -26.97 -3.79
CA GLY A 295 -6.50 -27.82 -4.96
C GLY A 295 -7.13 -27.34 -6.28
N SER A 296 -7.99 -26.29 -6.26
CA SER A 296 -8.65 -25.78 -7.46
C SER A 296 -7.81 -24.80 -8.28
N LEU A 297 -6.75 -24.26 -7.69
CA LEU A 297 -5.81 -23.34 -8.34
C LEU A 297 -4.43 -23.97 -8.45
N VAL A 298 -3.67 -23.58 -9.48
CA VAL A 298 -2.28 -24.03 -9.64
C VAL A 298 -1.41 -22.83 -10.00
N GLY A 299 -0.56 -22.41 -9.06
CA GLY A 299 0.43 -21.38 -9.24
C GLY A 299 -0.08 -19.95 -9.05
N THR A 300 0.86 -19.04 -8.95
CA THR A 300 0.64 -17.60 -8.71
C THR A 300 -0.29 -16.97 -9.75
N ARG A 301 -0.16 -17.36 -11.01
CA ARG A 301 -0.96 -16.79 -12.10
C ARG A 301 -2.45 -17.12 -11.99
N ALA A 302 -2.79 -18.38 -11.68
CA ALA A 302 -4.18 -18.76 -11.48
C ALA A 302 -4.82 -18.03 -10.29
N LEU A 303 -4.06 -17.80 -9.21
CA LEU A 303 -4.50 -16.98 -8.08
C LEU A 303 -4.73 -15.52 -8.51
N SER A 304 -3.78 -14.91 -9.25
CA SER A 304 -3.91 -13.55 -9.78
C SER A 304 -5.19 -13.36 -10.61
N GLU A 305 -5.49 -14.30 -11.52
CA GLU A 305 -6.70 -14.26 -12.35
C GLU A 305 -7.99 -14.27 -11.51
N ARG A 306 -8.00 -14.96 -10.37
CA ARG A 306 -9.15 -14.97 -9.47
C ARG A 306 -9.30 -13.67 -8.69
N LEU A 307 -8.19 -13.11 -8.22
CA LEU A 307 -8.20 -11.83 -7.52
C LEU A 307 -8.57 -10.67 -8.46
N ALA A 308 -8.16 -10.72 -9.72
CA ALA A 308 -8.48 -9.72 -10.74
C ALA A 308 -9.98 -9.47 -10.91
N VAL A 309 -10.81 -10.48 -10.67
CA VAL A 309 -12.28 -10.41 -10.84
C VAL A 309 -13.03 -10.48 -9.50
N ALA A 310 -12.34 -10.54 -8.37
CA ALA A 310 -12.94 -10.61 -7.05
C ALA A 310 -13.43 -9.21 -6.58
N PRO A 311 -14.73 -9.01 -6.32
CA PRO A 311 -15.22 -7.72 -5.80
C PRO A 311 -14.57 -7.31 -4.48
N GLU A 312 -14.17 -8.29 -3.67
CA GLU A 312 -13.47 -8.09 -2.39
C GLU A 312 -12.13 -7.39 -2.60
N ALA A 313 -11.39 -7.74 -3.65
CA ALA A 313 -10.12 -7.11 -3.99
C ALA A 313 -10.28 -5.63 -4.35
N GLY A 314 -11.31 -5.30 -5.14
CA GLY A 314 -11.65 -3.92 -5.47
C GLY A 314 -12.06 -3.09 -4.24
N ARG A 315 -12.89 -3.67 -3.35
CA ARG A 315 -13.26 -3.01 -2.09
C ARG A 315 -12.06 -2.81 -1.17
N CYS A 316 -11.14 -3.78 -1.14
CA CYS A 316 -9.95 -3.67 -0.31
C CYS A 316 -9.01 -2.56 -0.81
N PHE A 317 -8.78 -2.47 -2.13
CA PHE A 317 -8.08 -1.33 -2.73
C PHE A 317 -8.74 -0.01 -2.33
N ALA A 318 -10.06 0.11 -2.51
CA ALA A 318 -10.83 1.31 -2.18
C ALA A 318 -10.70 1.71 -0.71
N ARG A 319 -10.74 0.75 0.23
CA ARG A 319 -10.51 0.99 1.66
C ARG A 319 -9.11 1.54 1.94
N HIS A 320 -8.08 0.92 1.36
CA HIS A 320 -6.69 1.37 1.56
C HIS A 320 -6.48 2.77 0.97
N TRP A 321 -7.02 3.06 -0.21
CA TRP A 321 -6.93 4.39 -0.80
C TRP A 321 -7.69 5.44 0.01
N LEU A 322 -8.89 5.11 0.53
CA LEU A 322 -9.64 5.98 1.43
C LEU A 322 -8.83 6.29 2.70
N ARG A 323 -8.25 5.27 3.34
CA ARG A 323 -7.41 5.44 4.54
C ARG A 323 -6.21 6.33 4.28
N PHE A 324 -5.50 6.09 3.19
CA PHE A 324 -4.35 6.89 2.78
C PHE A 324 -4.74 8.35 2.52
N SER A 325 -5.72 8.59 1.64
CA SER A 325 -6.12 9.94 1.22
C SER A 325 -6.77 10.77 2.32
N LEU A 326 -7.46 10.14 3.28
CA LEU A 326 -8.10 10.82 4.41
C LEU A 326 -7.26 10.83 5.70
N GLY A 327 -6.16 10.07 5.75
CA GLY A 327 -5.30 9.95 6.94
C GLY A 327 -6.02 9.34 8.15
N ARG A 328 -7.04 8.48 7.93
CA ARG A 328 -7.83 7.84 8.99
C ARG A 328 -8.41 6.51 8.55
N LEU A 329 -8.83 5.70 9.50
CA LEU A 329 -9.61 4.51 9.22
C LEU A 329 -11.03 4.89 8.73
N GLU A 330 -11.66 3.98 7.98
CA GLU A 330 -13.05 4.12 7.56
C GLU A 330 -14.02 3.99 8.74
N HIS A 331 -15.18 4.63 8.59
CA HIS A 331 -16.34 4.51 9.46
C HIS A 331 -17.52 3.88 8.70
N GLU A 332 -18.55 3.43 9.40
CA GLU A 332 -19.77 2.90 8.76
C GLU A 332 -20.34 3.84 7.69
N GLY A 333 -20.27 5.15 7.92
CA GLY A 333 -20.75 6.15 6.95
C GLY A 333 -19.83 6.38 5.74
N ASP A 334 -18.73 5.64 5.59
CA ASP A 334 -17.86 5.68 4.41
C ASP A 334 -18.16 4.50 3.46
N ALA A 335 -19.10 3.62 3.78
CA ALA A 335 -19.41 2.43 2.98
C ALA A 335 -19.74 2.79 1.52
N ASP A 336 -20.57 3.83 1.30
CA ASP A 336 -20.93 4.29 -0.04
C ASP A 336 -19.71 4.79 -0.83
N ALA A 337 -18.75 5.47 -0.15
CA ALA A 337 -17.50 5.90 -0.78
C ALA A 337 -16.68 4.69 -1.21
N VAL A 338 -16.52 3.69 -0.34
CA VAL A 338 -15.77 2.46 -0.65
C VAL A 338 -16.39 1.73 -1.85
N GLU A 339 -17.71 1.56 -1.88
CA GLU A 339 -18.39 0.90 -3.01
C GLU A 339 -18.25 1.69 -4.33
N GLU A 340 -18.34 3.03 -4.29
CA GLU A 340 -18.16 3.87 -5.47
C GLU A 340 -16.73 3.80 -5.99
N LEU A 341 -15.72 3.89 -5.12
CA LEU A 341 -14.32 3.76 -5.52
C LEU A 341 -14.03 2.36 -6.10
N ALA A 342 -14.53 1.31 -5.44
CA ALA A 342 -14.36 -0.07 -5.91
C ALA A 342 -14.99 -0.29 -7.28
N ARG A 343 -16.20 0.23 -7.49
CA ARG A 343 -16.90 0.18 -8.78
C ARG A 343 -16.09 0.89 -9.87
N ARG A 344 -15.61 2.11 -9.61
CA ARG A 344 -14.79 2.85 -10.59
C ARG A 344 -13.48 2.15 -10.89
N ALA A 345 -12.81 1.58 -9.88
CA ALA A 345 -11.57 0.83 -10.09
C ALA A 345 -11.75 -0.38 -11.02
N GLY A 346 -12.94 -0.99 -11.03
CA GLY A 346 -13.27 -2.10 -11.95
C GLY A 346 -13.76 -1.66 -13.32
N GLU A 347 -14.48 -0.54 -13.41
CA GLU A 347 -15.15 -0.10 -14.62
C GLU A 347 -14.38 0.96 -15.42
N THR A 348 -13.52 1.74 -14.76
CA THR A 348 -12.75 2.84 -15.37
C THR A 348 -11.26 2.64 -15.08
N SER A 349 -10.47 3.72 -15.04
CA SER A 349 -9.05 3.63 -14.68
C SER A 349 -8.82 3.69 -13.18
N LEU A 350 -7.67 3.18 -12.72
CA LEU A 350 -7.21 3.34 -11.33
C LEU A 350 -7.11 4.84 -10.98
N MET A 351 -6.65 5.68 -11.91
CA MET A 351 -6.63 7.13 -11.71
C MET A 351 -8.03 7.68 -11.44
N ASP A 352 -9.05 7.27 -12.23
CA ASP A 352 -10.43 7.71 -12.01
C ASP A 352 -10.97 7.26 -10.65
N ALA A 353 -10.64 6.05 -10.25
CA ALA A 353 -11.01 5.54 -8.93
C ALA A 353 -10.34 6.34 -7.81
N MET A 354 -9.04 6.66 -7.96
CA MET A 354 -8.32 7.46 -6.97
C MET A 354 -8.88 8.88 -6.86
N VAL A 355 -9.22 9.51 -7.98
CA VAL A 355 -9.82 10.86 -8.02
C VAL A 355 -11.21 10.88 -7.40
N ALA A 356 -11.99 9.81 -7.53
CA ALA A 356 -13.37 9.73 -7.06
C ALA A 356 -13.54 10.03 -5.56
N ILE A 357 -12.54 9.75 -4.73
CA ILE A 357 -12.61 10.09 -3.30
C ILE A 357 -12.77 11.60 -3.08
N ALA A 358 -12.13 12.44 -3.90
CA ALA A 358 -12.23 13.90 -3.81
C ALA A 358 -13.63 14.40 -4.19
N GLU A 359 -14.33 13.70 -5.07
CA GLU A 359 -15.70 14.03 -5.48
C GLU A 359 -16.73 13.63 -4.42
N HIS A 360 -16.44 12.62 -3.59
CA HIS A 360 -17.37 12.12 -2.58
C HIS A 360 -17.51 13.07 -1.37
N ASP A 361 -18.70 13.11 -0.77
CA ASP A 361 -19.01 13.98 0.38
C ASP A 361 -18.15 13.68 1.61
N THR A 362 -17.70 12.42 1.78
CA THR A 362 -16.80 12.02 2.87
C THR A 362 -15.49 12.81 2.88
N PHE A 363 -15.04 13.28 1.70
CA PHE A 363 -13.82 14.08 1.57
C PHE A 363 -13.95 15.47 2.21
N THR A 364 -15.16 16.03 2.28
CA THR A 364 -15.41 17.35 2.85
C THR A 364 -15.77 17.31 4.33
N ARG A 365 -15.72 16.15 4.96
CA ARG A 365 -16.13 15.98 6.35
C ARG A 365 -14.99 15.43 7.21
N ARG A 366 -14.91 15.99 8.44
CA ARG A 366 -14.23 15.35 9.54
C ARG A 366 -15.23 14.40 10.21
N ARG A 367 -14.93 13.10 10.21
CA ARG A 367 -15.66 12.14 11.01
C ARG A 367 -14.88 11.85 12.29
N ARG A 368 -15.57 11.79 13.42
CA ARG A 368 -15.00 11.51 14.75
C ARG A 368 -14.99 10.01 15.01
#